data_9c6a4cea4ceac4755ab7a73d4ee938ac
#
_entry.id   9c6a4cea4ceac4755ab7a73d4ee938ac
#
_cell.length_a   1.000
_cell.length_b   1.000
_cell.length_c   1.000
_cell.angle_alpha   90.00
_cell.angle_beta   90.00
_cell.angle_gamma   90.00
#
_symmetry.space_group_name_H-M   'P 1'
#
loop_
_entity.id
_entity.type
_entity.pdbx_description
1 polymer ?
#
loop_
_entity_poly.entity_id
_entity_poly.type
_entity_poly.pdbx_seq_one_letter_code
_entity_poly.pdbx_strand_id
1 'polypeptide(L)'
;MTHKRKPLYHFWTPNHWYLWLFLGLLRLSTLLPYRVQLRFFKSVGRLLHHFDIQRRATARRNIELCFPSLSPHERDALVLAHYEAIGAAIMELGLARWASDTKIAAMSRIEGANNLTEALQQGESVILLTGHFTSLELSGRIMQIICPQFDAVFKQHTNEFLSEIFRTNRERAVENTIESKDVRGMVRSLLSGSALWFAPDQTVRSKQSVMISFFGEPALTNTASSKLAKLCKAIAIPWFLRRLPEGGYVMTILPRMENFPSDDPVEDTKHYVAILEEQIRRSPEQYIWTYRKFKGRPESLPDAYTNLDALK
;
A
#
# COMPACT_ATOMS: atom_id res chain seq x y z
N MET A 1 13.94 14.51 14.98
CA MET A 1 14.00 15.78 14.21
C MET A 1 12.76 15.82 13.35
N THR A 2 11.79 16.65 13.70
CA THR A 2 10.62 16.91 12.85
C THR A 2 11.12 17.69 11.63
N HIS A 3 11.15 17.05 10.46
CA HIS A 3 11.44 17.77 9.23
C HIS A 3 10.42 18.91 9.07
N LYS A 4 10.90 20.16 9.03
CA LYS A 4 10.05 21.31 8.74
C LYS A 4 9.36 21.07 7.42
N ARG A 5 8.03 21.14 7.43
CA ARG A 5 7.19 21.09 6.23
C ARG A 5 7.68 22.11 5.23
N LYS A 6 8.01 21.70 4.01
CA LYS A 6 8.35 22.59 2.91
C LYS A 6 7.15 22.66 1.98
N PRO A 7 6.43 23.79 1.90
CA PRO A 7 5.31 23.89 0.95
C PRO A 7 5.80 23.66 -0.49
N LEU A 8 4.91 23.17 -1.35
CA LEU A 8 5.26 22.77 -2.72
C LEU A 8 5.95 23.89 -3.53
N TYR A 9 5.65 25.17 -3.26
CA TYR A 9 6.31 26.29 -3.95
C TYR A 9 7.83 26.38 -3.68
N HIS A 10 8.34 25.79 -2.60
CA HIS A 10 9.80 25.71 -2.33
C HIS A 10 10.54 24.87 -3.38
N PHE A 11 9.82 24.02 -4.08
CA PHE A 11 10.36 23.16 -5.13
C PHE A 11 10.20 23.78 -6.53
N TRP A 12 9.89 25.08 -6.62
CA TRP A 12 9.80 25.81 -7.89
C TRP A 12 11.19 26.23 -8.38
N THR A 13 12.09 25.25 -8.50
CA THR A 13 13.46 25.44 -8.96
C THR A 13 13.72 24.56 -10.18
N PRO A 14 14.67 24.93 -11.10
CA PRO A 14 14.93 24.18 -12.31
C PRO A 14 15.12 22.68 -12.11
N ASN A 15 15.76 22.29 -11.00
CA ASN A 15 16.01 20.88 -10.66
C ASN A 15 14.73 20.05 -10.43
N HIS A 16 13.56 20.69 -10.28
CA HIS A 16 12.27 20.02 -10.05
C HIS A 16 11.28 20.24 -11.21
N TRP A 17 11.62 20.99 -12.24
CA TRP A 17 10.69 21.30 -13.34
C TRP A 17 10.18 20.06 -14.07
N TYR A 18 11.00 19.02 -14.20
CA TYR A 18 10.57 17.76 -14.80
C TYR A 18 9.44 17.09 -13.97
N LEU A 19 9.45 17.22 -12.64
CA LEU A 19 8.37 16.73 -11.78
C LEU A 19 7.13 17.60 -11.89
N TRP A 20 7.29 18.93 -12.03
CA TRP A 20 6.17 19.82 -12.30
C TRP A 20 5.53 19.56 -13.65
N LEU A 21 6.34 19.32 -14.68
CA LEU A 21 5.85 18.92 -16.00
C LEU A 21 5.08 17.59 -15.90
N PHE A 22 5.63 16.60 -15.20
CA PHE A 22 4.96 15.33 -14.95
C PHE A 22 3.60 15.54 -14.26
N LEU A 23 3.53 16.35 -13.20
CA LEU A 23 2.28 16.66 -12.52
C LEU A 23 1.28 17.40 -13.41
N GLY A 24 1.75 18.32 -14.26
CA GLY A 24 0.93 19.02 -15.24
C GLY A 24 0.31 18.05 -16.26
N LEU A 25 1.13 17.16 -16.83
CA LEU A 25 0.67 16.12 -17.75
C LEU A 25 -0.30 15.13 -17.07
N LEU A 26 0.01 14.75 -15.83
CA LEU A 26 -0.88 13.91 -15.03
C LEU A 26 -2.21 14.61 -14.75
N ARG A 27 -2.21 15.91 -14.48
CA ARG A 27 -3.44 16.73 -14.32
C ARG A 27 -4.24 16.76 -15.62
N LEU A 28 -3.60 17.03 -16.74
CA LEU A 28 -4.27 17.05 -18.05
C LEU A 28 -4.87 15.68 -18.40
N SER A 29 -4.17 14.59 -18.07
CA SER A 29 -4.67 13.24 -18.32
C SER A 29 -6.00 12.96 -17.61
N THR A 30 -6.29 13.60 -16.46
CA THR A 30 -7.55 13.40 -15.73
C THR A 30 -8.79 13.93 -16.46
N LEU A 31 -8.60 14.71 -17.53
CA LEU A 31 -9.66 15.19 -18.41
C LEU A 31 -10.11 14.14 -19.44
N LEU A 32 -9.26 13.14 -19.69
CA LEU A 32 -9.58 12.05 -20.61
C LEU A 32 -10.61 11.07 -20.00
N PRO A 33 -11.37 10.35 -20.82
CA PRO A 33 -12.21 9.24 -20.34
C PRO A 33 -11.36 8.19 -19.61
N TYR A 34 -11.88 7.62 -18.52
CA TYR A 34 -11.17 6.67 -17.66
C TYR A 34 -10.49 5.53 -18.43
N ARG A 35 -11.21 4.91 -19.40
CA ARG A 35 -10.66 3.80 -20.20
C ARG A 35 -9.47 4.20 -21.06
N VAL A 36 -9.46 5.44 -21.57
CA VAL A 36 -8.34 5.99 -22.36
C VAL A 36 -7.14 6.21 -21.45
N GLN A 37 -7.36 6.82 -20.28
CA GLN A 37 -6.30 7.01 -19.28
C GLN A 37 -5.69 5.66 -18.88
N LEU A 38 -6.52 4.67 -18.54
CA LEU A 38 -6.06 3.36 -18.09
C LEU A 38 -5.20 2.67 -19.16
N ARG A 39 -5.64 2.68 -20.43
CA ARG A 39 -4.86 2.09 -21.53
C ARG A 39 -3.52 2.79 -21.72
N PHE A 40 -3.52 4.12 -21.70
CA PHE A 40 -2.31 4.91 -21.82
C PHE A 40 -1.32 4.61 -20.69
N PHE A 41 -1.76 4.67 -19.45
CA PHE A 41 -0.89 4.43 -18.30
C PHE A 41 -0.43 2.96 -18.17
N LYS A 42 -1.23 2.00 -18.59
CA LYS A 42 -0.76 0.62 -18.74
C LYS A 42 0.38 0.52 -19.78
N SER A 43 0.31 1.27 -20.87
CA SER A 43 1.41 1.32 -21.87
C SER A 43 2.66 1.99 -21.28
N VAL A 44 2.52 3.02 -20.44
CA VAL A 44 3.62 3.59 -19.65
C VAL A 44 4.23 2.52 -18.72
N GLY A 45 3.39 1.72 -18.06
CA GLY A 45 3.85 0.60 -17.23
C GLY A 45 4.66 -0.42 -18.04
N ARG A 46 4.19 -0.80 -19.24
CA ARG A 46 4.95 -1.68 -20.16
C ARG A 46 6.31 -1.08 -20.54
N LEU A 47 6.34 0.22 -20.78
CA LEU A 47 7.60 0.91 -21.06
C LEU A 47 8.55 0.86 -19.85
N LEU A 48 8.05 1.15 -18.64
CA LEU A 48 8.84 1.04 -17.41
C LEU A 48 9.39 -0.38 -17.20
N HIS A 49 8.64 -1.42 -17.56
CA HIS A 49 9.10 -2.80 -17.50
C HIS A 49 10.41 -3.04 -18.30
N HIS A 50 10.62 -2.33 -19.39
CA HIS A 50 11.87 -2.47 -20.19
C HIS A 50 13.06 -1.79 -19.51
N PHE A 51 12.87 -0.64 -18.90
CA PHE A 51 13.96 0.18 -18.35
C PHE A 51 14.30 -0.11 -16.88
N ASP A 52 13.34 -0.57 -16.09
CA ASP A 52 13.54 -0.81 -14.65
C ASP A 52 14.06 -2.23 -14.38
N ILE A 53 15.26 -2.52 -14.85
CA ILE A 53 15.86 -3.86 -14.84
C ILE A 53 15.95 -4.44 -13.42
N GLN A 54 16.46 -3.65 -12.47
CA GLN A 54 16.70 -4.13 -11.11
C GLN A 54 15.40 -4.42 -10.34
N ARG A 55 14.40 -3.54 -10.43
CA ARG A 55 13.12 -3.77 -9.75
C ARG A 55 12.31 -4.86 -10.44
N ARG A 56 12.41 -4.98 -11.77
CA ARG A 56 11.83 -6.09 -12.52
C ARG A 56 12.41 -7.43 -12.08
N ALA A 57 13.73 -7.53 -11.95
CA ALA A 57 14.38 -8.74 -11.44
C ALA A 57 13.95 -9.05 -9.99
N THR A 58 13.80 -8.02 -9.15
CA THR A 58 13.25 -8.17 -7.78
C THR A 58 11.82 -8.71 -7.81
N ALA A 59 10.94 -8.13 -8.65
CA ALA A 59 9.56 -8.56 -8.78
C ALA A 59 9.46 -10.01 -9.28
N ARG A 60 10.26 -10.37 -10.30
CA ARG A 60 10.34 -11.73 -10.81
C ARG A 60 10.77 -12.73 -9.74
N ARG A 61 11.78 -12.37 -8.95
CA ARG A 61 12.27 -13.23 -7.87
C ARG A 61 11.23 -13.41 -6.76
N ASN A 62 10.54 -12.36 -6.36
CA ASN A 62 9.46 -12.44 -5.38
C ASN A 62 8.31 -13.33 -5.89
N ILE A 63 7.89 -13.15 -7.14
CA ILE A 63 6.83 -13.97 -7.77
C ILE A 63 7.27 -15.45 -7.88
N GLU A 64 8.52 -15.71 -8.24
CA GLU A 64 9.06 -17.08 -8.29
C GLU A 64 8.99 -17.77 -6.93
N LEU A 65 9.34 -17.08 -5.85
CA LEU A 65 9.27 -17.60 -4.49
C LEU A 65 7.83 -17.81 -4.01
N CYS A 66 6.94 -16.87 -4.30
CA CYS A 66 5.55 -16.92 -3.83
C CYS A 66 4.66 -17.84 -4.66
N PHE A 67 4.98 -18.05 -5.92
CA PHE A 67 4.19 -18.86 -6.87
C PHE A 67 5.08 -19.89 -7.59
N PRO A 68 5.64 -20.88 -6.86
CA PRO A 68 6.57 -21.85 -7.42
C PRO A 68 5.93 -22.74 -8.51
N SER A 69 4.61 -22.92 -8.47
CA SER A 69 3.85 -23.72 -9.46
C SER A 69 3.71 -23.04 -10.83
N LEU A 70 3.89 -21.73 -10.92
CA LEU A 70 3.83 -21.02 -12.21
C LEU A 70 5.04 -21.39 -13.08
N SER A 71 4.81 -21.62 -14.36
CA SER A 71 5.86 -21.77 -15.36
C SER A 71 6.66 -20.45 -15.52
N PRO A 72 7.88 -20.49 -16.08
CA PRO A 72 8.66 -19.28 -16.35
C PRO A 72 7.89 -18.24 -17.19
N HIS A 73 7.13 -18.70 -18.18
CA HIS A 73 6.31 -17.84 -19.05
C HIS A 73 5.17 -17.15 -18.26
N GLU A 74 4.46 -17.88 -17.39
CA GLU A 74 3.40 -17.32 -16.55
C GLU A 74 3.97 -16.31 -15.54
N ARG A 75 5.15 -16.58 -14.96
CA ARG A 75 5.84 -15.61 -14.08
C ARG A 75 6.19 -14.34 -14.82
N ASP A 76 6.74 -14.44 -16.04
CA ASP A 76 7.07 -13.26 -16.86
C ASP A 76 5.82 -12.48 -17.26
N ALA A 77 4.72 -13.16 -17.59
CA ALA A 77 3.42 -12.54 -17.86
C ALA A 77 2.89 -11.81 -16.60
N LEU A 78 3.01 -12.40 -15.41
CA LEU A 78 2.59 -11.76 -14.17
C LEU A 78 3.46 -10.54 -13.83
N VAL A 79 4.77 -10.60 -14.07
CA VAL A 79 5.67 -9.43 -13.92
C VAL A 79 5.24 -8.30 -14.85
N LEU A 80 4.93 -8.60 -16.12
CA LEU A 80 4.46 -7.58 -17.07
C LEU A 80 3.12 -6.97 -16.61
N ALA A 81 2.17 -7.80 -16.20
CA ALA A 81 0.88 -7.35 -15.65
C ALA A 81 1.07 -6.48 -14.39
N HIS A 82 2.04 -6.81 -13.53
CA HIS A 82 2.40 -5.98 -12.38
C HIS A 82 2.92 -4.59 -12.80
N TYR A 83 3.75 -4.52 -13.84
CA TYR A 83 4.20 -3.22 -14.36
C TYR A 83 3.05 -2.43 -15.02
N GLU A 84 2.11 -3.09 -15.69
CA GLU A 84 0.87 -2.43 -16.12
C GLU A 84 0.06 -1.87 -14.94
N ALA A 85 0.02 -2.61 -13.82
CA ALA A 85 -0.63 -2.14 -12.60
C ALA A 85 0.11 -0.97 -11.96
N ILE A 86 1.46 -0.93 -11.99
CA ILE A 86 2.26 0.24 -11.59
C ILE A 86 1.94 1.44 -12.48
N GLY A 87 1.86 1.24 -13.80
CA GLY A 87 1.44 2.30 -14.71
C GLY A 87 0.06 2.87 -14.35
N ALA A 88 -0.91 2.00 -14.09
CA ALA A 88 -2.24 2.42 -13.64
C ALA A 88 -2.21 3.14 -12.28
N ALA A 89 -1.30 2.79 -11.37
CA ALA A 89 -1.12 3.51 -10.10
C ALA A 89 -0.70 4.98 -10.31
N ILE A 90 0.06 5.28 -11.36
CA ILE A 90 0.40 6.67 -11.73
C ILE A 90 -0.88 7.44 -12.09
N MET A 91 -1.77 6.84 -12.88
CA MET A 91 -3.09 7.43 -13.17
C MET A 91 -3.90 7.64 -11.89
N GLU A 92 -3.91 6.67 -11.00
CA GLU A 92 -4.65 6.70 -9.73
C GLU A 92 -4.15 7.79 -8.79
N LEU A 93 -2.86 8.09 -8.78
CA LEU A 93 -2.30 9.25 -8.08
C LEU A 93 -2.96 10.54 -8.58
N GLY A 94 -3.16 10.69 -9.90
CA GLY A 94 -3.87 11.80 -10.50
C GLY A 94 -5.35 11.84 -10.13
N LEU A 95 -6.04 10.70 -10.16
CA LEU A 95 -7.44 10.61 -9.74
C LEU A 95 -7.61 10.96 -8.26
N ALA A 96 -6.77 10.39 -7.38
CA ALA A 96 -6.80 10.69 -5.95
C ALA A 96 -6.60 12.18 -5.66
N ARG A 97 -5.78 12.87 -6.48
CA ARG A 97 -5.49 14.29 -6.28
C ARG A 97 -6.56 15.22 -6.84
N TRP A 98 -7.16 14.90 -7.99
CA TRP A 98 -7.96 15.87 -8.74
C TRP A 98 -9.38 15.42 -9.10
N ALA A 99 -9.71 14.15 -8.96
CA ALA A 99 -11.07 13.71 -9.22
C ALA A 99 -12.03 14.21 -8.12
N SER A 100 -13.28 14.52 -8.51
CA SER A 100 -14.33 14.85 -7.55
C SER A 100 -14.77 13.61 -6.75
N ASP A 101 -15.33 13.85 -5.56
CA ASP A 101 -15.85 12.76 -4.73
C ASP A 101 -16.96 11.99 -5.43
N THR A 102 -17.83 12.70 -6.19
CA THR A 102 -18.86 12.08 -7.02
C THR A 102 -18.25 11.11 -8.06
N LYS A 103 -17.15 11.51 -8.72
CA LYS A 103 -16.47 10.65 -9.69
C LYS A 103 -15.84 9.44 -9.01
N ILE A 104 -15.21 9.63 -7.85
CA ILE A 104 -14.62 8.55 -7.06
C ILE A 104 -15.71 7.56 -6.63
N ALA A 105 -16.82 8.04 -6.07
CA ALA A 105 -17.95 7.21 -5.65
C ALA A 105 -18.55 6.42 -6.83
N ALA A 106 -18.77 7.08 -7.97
CA ALA A 106 -19.35 6.44 -9.15
C ALA A 106 -18.51 5.30 -9.76
N MET A 107 -17.18 5.31 -9.51
CA MET A 107 -16.27 4.28 -9.99
C MET A 107 -15.88 3.25 -8.93
N SER A 108 -16.47 3.32 -7.74
CA SER A 108 -16.10 2.49 -6.59
C SER A 108 -17.31 1.73 -6.06
N ARG A 109 -17.09 0.45 -5.71
CA ARG A 109 -18.03 -0.36 -4.94
C ARG A 109 -17.36 -0.73 -3.63
N ILE A 110 -18.10 -0.60 -2.52
CA ILE A 110 -17.61 -0.94 -1.19
C ILE A 110 -18.42 -2.12 -0.67
N GLU A 111 -17.74 -3.21 -0.35
CA GLU A 111 -18.29 -4.44 0.20
C GLU A 111 -17.91 -4.56 1.67
N GLY A 112 -18.87 -4.93 2.53
CA GLY A 112 -18.64 -5.11 3.96
C GLY A 112 -18.46 -3.79 4.74
N ALA A 113 -18.97 -2.66 4.24
CA ALA A 113 -18.88 -1.35 4.93
C ALA A 113 -19.34 -1.41 6.38
N ASN A 114 -20.37 -2.22 6.68
CA ASN A 114 -20.92 -2.40 8.03
C ASN A 114 -19.87 -2.87 9.03
N ASN A 115 -18.93 -3.71 8.63
CA ASN A 115 -17.86 -4.19 9.50
C ASN A 115 -17.05 -3.05 10.14
N LEU A 116 -16.90 -1.94 9.44
CA LEU A 116 -16.19 -0.76 9.92
C LEU A 116 -17.17 0.24 10.59
N THR A 117 -18.28 0.55 9.92
CA THR A 117 -19.18 1.60 10.40
C THR A 117 -19.83 1.24 11.74
N GLU A 118 -20.19 -0.01 11.96
CA GLU A 118 -20.72 -0.48 13.24
C GLU A 118 -19.69 -0.39 14.38
N ALA A 119 -18.43 -0.78 14.11
CA ALA A 119 -17.36 -0.66 15.10
C ALA A 119 -17.10 0.80 15.51
N LEU A 120 -17.08 1.72 14.53
CA LEU A 120 -16.92 3.14 14.81
C LEU A 120 -18.11 3.73 15.57
N GLN A 121 -19.35 3.33 15.24
CA GLN A 121 -20.56 3.74 15.98
C GLN A 121 -20.56 3.26 17.43
N GLN A 122 -19.95 2.11 17.69
CA GLN A 122 -19.76 1.57 19.04
C GLN A 122 -18.62 2.25 19.81
N GLY A 123 -17.91 3.18 19.18
CA GLY A 123 -16.76 3.90 19.78
C GLY A 123 -15.52 3.04 19.93
N GLU A 124 -15.41 1.94 19.17
CA GLU A 124 -14.22 1.08 19.20
C GLU A 124 -13.01 1.76 18.55
N SER A 125 -11.84 1.59 19.16
CA SER A 125 -10.57 1.94 18.52
C SER A 125 -10.27 0.93 17.41
N VAL A 126 -10.03 1.39 16.18
CA VAL A 126 -9.90 0.53 15.00
C VAL A 126 -8.53 0.69 14.35
N ILE A 127 -7.81 -0.41 14.16
CA ILE A 127 -6.67 -0.47 13.24
C ILE A 127 -7.16 -1.03 11.90
N LEU A 128 -7.11 -0.20 10.86
CA LEU A 128 -7.40 -0.57 9.48
C LEU A 128 -6.17 -1.23 8.87
N LEU A 129 -6.14 -2.57 8.87
CA LEU A 129 -5.01 -3.34 8.34
C LEU A 129 -5.13 -3.55 6.83
N THR A 130 -4.06 -3.26 6.10
CA THR A 130 -3.97 -3.52 4.65
C THR A 130 -2.55 -3.91 4.26
N GLY A 131 -2.31 -4.16 2.97
CA GLY A 131 -0.99 -4.35 2.37
C GLY A 131 -0.65 -3.28 1.33
N HIS A 132 0.58 -3.28 0.86
CA HIS A 132 1.02 -2.36 -0.19
C HIS A 132 0.59 -2.88 -1.57
N PHE A 133 -0.58 -2.45 -2.02
CA PHE A 133 -1.08 -2.66 -3.38
C PHE A 133 -0.84 -1.41 -4.24
N THR A 134 -0.84 -1.57 -5.56
CA THR A 134 -0.59 -0.46 -6.49
C THR A 134 -1.59 0.68 -6.35
N SER A 135 -2.85 0.39 -6.03
CA SER A 135 -3.95 1.36 -5.89
C SER A 135 -4.00 2.10 -4.53
N LEU A 136 -2.91 2.05 -3.76
CA LEU A 136 -2.87 2.54 -2.37
C LEU A 136 -3.27 4.02 -2.24
N GLU A 137 -2.82 4.89 -3.14
CA GLU A 137 -3.09 6.34 -3.04
C GLU A 137 -4.57 6.67 -3.32
N LEU A 138 -5.24 5.91 -4.20
CA LEU A 138 -6.67 6.08 -4.46
C LEU A 138 -7.53 5.51 -3.35
N SER A 139 -7.03 4.48 -2.66
CA SER A 139 -7.79 3.75 -1.65
C SER A 139 -8.20 4.64 -0.46
N GLY A 140 -7.36 5.60 -0.07
CA GLY A 140 -7.69 6.57 0.96
C GLY A 140 -8.93 7.43 0.61
N ARG A 141 -9.02 7.87 -0.65
CA ARG A 141 -10.17 8.65 -1.13
C ARG A 141 -11.46 7.83 -1.19
N ILE A 142 -11.36 6.53 -1.48
CA ILE A 142 -12.52 5.63 -1.45
C ILE A 142 -12.93 5.33 0.00
N MET A 143 -11.97 5.13 0.91
CA MET A 143 -12.23 4.93 2.32
C MET A 143 -13.01 6.10 2.95
N GLN A 144 -12.73 7.34 2.54
CA GLN A 144 -13.45 8.52 3.03
C GLN A 144 -14.97 8.47 2.83
N ILE A 145 -15.46 7.67 1.87
CA ILE A 145 -16.91 7.53 1.61
C ILE A 145 -17.63 6.95 2.81
N ILE A 146 -16.96 6.04 3.55
CA ILE A 146 -17.55 5.33 4.71
C ILE A 146 -16.89 5.70 6.04
N CYS A 147 -15.69 6.24 6.01
CA CYS A 147 -14.93 6.67 7.17
C CYS A 147 -14.32 8.04 6.89
N PRO A 148 -15.07 9.13 7.10
CA PRO A 148 -14.62 10.49 6.78
C PRO A 148 -13.40 10.95 7.60
N GLN A 149 -13.25 10.40 8.81
CA GLN A 149 -12.18 10.75 9.74
C GLN A 149 -11.37 9.52 10.08
N PHE A 150 -10.17 9.44 9.54
CA PHE A 150 -9.19 8.41 9.88
C PHE A 150 -7.78 8.96 9.70
N ASP A 151 -6.84 8.39 10.41
CA ASP A 151 -5.41 8.72 10.33
C ASP A 151 -4.66 7.65 9.55
N ALA A 152 -3.55 8.01 8.91
CA ALA A 152 -2.73 7.05 8.17
C ALA A 152 -1.27 7.07 8.60
N VAL A 153 -0.71 5.88 8.81
CA VAL A 153 0.72 5.71 9.03
C VAL A 153 1.47 5.89 7.70
N PHE A 154 2.49 6.70 7.72
CA PHE A 154 3.21 7.12 6.55
C PHE A 154 4.72 7.07 6.79
N LYS A 155 5.46 6.72 5.73
CA LYS A 155 6.93 6.80 5.72
C LYS A 155 7.36 7.80 4.67
N GLN A 156 8.26 8.72 5.05
CA GLN A 156 8.81 9.71 4.13
C GLN A 156 9.63 9.04 3.01
N HIS A 157 9.49 9.56 1.80
CA HIS A 157 10.35 9.21 0.67
C HIS A 157 11.70 9.93 0.75
N THR A 158 12.73 9.36 0.14
CA THR A 158 14.06 10.00 0.06
C THR A 158 14.06 11.28 -0.76
N ASN A 159 13.24 11.36 -1.80
CA ASN A 159 13.02 12.59 -2.55
C ASN A 159 11.99 13.46 -1.82
N GLU A 160 12.41 14.62 -1.32
CA GLU A 160 11.56 15.53 -0.54
C GLU A 160 10.34 16.03 -1.31
N PHE A 161 10.49 16.33 -2.61
CA PHE A 161 9.38 16.80 -3.43
C PHE A 161 8.31 15.73 -3.64
N LEU A 162 8.73 14.49 -3.97
CA LEU A 162 7.81 13.35 -4.07
C LEU A 162 7.16 13.07 -2.71
N SER A 163 7.93 13.13 -1.62
CA SER A 163 7.40 12.96 -0.28
C SER A 163 6.28 13.97 0.02
N GLU A 164 6.46 15.22 -0.39
CA GLU A 164 5.47 16.28 -0.21
C GLU A 164 4.23 16.09 -1.10
N ILE A 165 4.42 15.62 -2.35
CA ILE A 165 3.29 15.29 -3.22
C ILE A 165 2.44 14.17 -2.61
N PHE A 166 3.06 13.05 -2.17
CA PHE A 166 2.34 11.96 -1.56
C PHE A 166 1.68 12.38 -0.24
N ARG A 167 2.38 13.14 0.59
CA ARG A 167 1.83 13.67 1.83
C ARG A 167 0.60 14.55 1.59
N THR A 168 0.71 15.57 0.72
CA THR A 168 -0.40 16.48 0.40
C THR A 168 -1.55 15.76 -0.30
N ASN A 169 -1.27 14.66 -0.99
CA ASN A 169 -2.30 13.83 -1.59
C ASN A 169 -3.08 13.06 -0.51
N ARG A 170 -2.37 12.46 0.44
CA ARG A 170 -2.97 11.72 1.57
C ARG A 170 -3.74 12.63 2.51
N GLU A 171 -3.23 13.84 2.83
CA GLU A 171 -3.93 14.84 3.66
C GLU A 171 -5.26 15.32 3.07
N ARG A 172 -5.56 14.98 1.82
CA ARG A 172 -6.90 15.15 1.23
C ARG A 172 -7.86 14.02 1.59
N ALA A 173 -7.32 12.88 1.97
CA ALA A 173 -8.05 11.65 2.25
C ALA A 173 -8.07 11.28 3.73
N VAL A 174 -7.10 11.73 4.52
CA VAL A 174 -6.97 11.40 5.93
C VAL A 174 -6.93 12.68 6.77
N GLU A 175 -7.35 12.56 8.02
CA GLU A 175 -7.31 13.70 8.95
C GLU A 175 -5.88 14.05 9.32
N ASN A 176 -5.08 13.04 9.69
CA ASN A 176 -3.66 13.22 9.98
C ASN A 176 -2.80 12.14 9.31
N THR A 177 -1.58 12.54 8.93
CA THR A 177 -0.53 11.61 8.54
C THR A 177 0.45 11.46 9.70
N ILE A 178 0.64 10.23 10.18
CA ILE A 178 1.50 9.91 11.33
C ILE A 178 2.75 9.20 10.82
N GLU A 179 3.93 9.71 11.17
CA GLU A 179 5.18 9.07 10.76
C GLU A 179 5.28 7.66 11.35
N SER A 180 5.79 6.70 10.57
CA SER A 180 5.90 5.28 10.96
C SER A 180 6.77 5.03 12.21
N LYS A 181 7.56 6.00 12.64
CA LYS A 181 8.35 5.97 13.88
C LYS A 181 7.66 6.64 15.08
N ASP A 182 6.57 7.37 14.84
CA ASP A 182 5.83 8.07 15.89
C ASP A 182 4.76 7.17 16.52
N VAL A 183 5.21 6.22 17.33
CA VAL A 183 4.32 5.32 18.08
C VAL A 183 3.37 6.10 19.00
N ARG A 184 3.84 7.20 19.61
CA ARG A 184 3.00 8.04 20.48
C ARG A 184 1.87 8.70 19.71
N GLY A 185 2.14 9.17 18.50
CA GLY A 185 1.13 9.69 17.59
C GLY A 185 0.08 8.64 17.24
N MET A 186 0.50 7.41 16.92
CA MET A 186 -0.42 6.29 16.63
C MET A 186 -1.31 5.96 17.83
N VAL A 187 -0.73 5.88 19.04
CA VAL A 187 -1.48 5.65 20.28
C VAL A 187 -2.50 6.77 20.51
N ARG A 188 -2.09 8.02 20.34
CA ARG A 188 -2.98 9.18 20.50
C ARG A 188 -4.15 9.14 19.53
N SER A 189 -3.89 8.82 18.26
CA SER A 189 -4.89 8.65 17.22
C SER A 189 -5.95 7.59 17.61
N LEU A 190 -5.50 6.39 17.97
CA LEU A 190 -6.41 5.32 18.38
C LEU A 190 -7.23 5.66 19.65
N LEU A 191 -6.60 6.30 20.65
CA LEU A 191 -7.28 6.67 21.89
C LEU A 191 -8.22 7.86 21.71
N SER A 192 -8.10 8.66 20.65
CA SER A 192 -9.06 9.72 20.31
C SER A 192 -10.30 9.22 19.55
N GLY A 193 -10.37 7.92 19.24
CA GLY A 193 -11.46 7.31 18.49
C GLY A 193 -11.29 7.38 16.97
N SER A 194 -10.14 7.85 16.45
CA SER A 194 -9.83 7.79 15.03
C SER A 194 -9.48 6.36 14.61
N ALA A 195 -9.96 5.95 13.43
CA ALA A 195 -9.44 4.74 12.81
C ALA A 195 -8.01 4.99 12.29
N LEU A 196 -7.10 4.03 12.51
CA LEU A 196 -5.71 4.14 12.11
C LEU A 196 -5.39 3.19 10.94
N TRP A 197 -5.14 3.73 9.76
CA TRP A 197 -4.68 2.95 8.61
C TRP A 197 -3.22 2.54 8.78
N PHE A 198 -2.98 1.24 8.74
CA PHE A 198 -1.66 0.65 8.93
C PHE A 198 -1.41 -0.49 7.94
N ALA A 199 -0.25 -0.47 7.26
CA ALA A 199 0.17 -1.50 6.31
C ALA A 199 1.51 -2.13 6.77
N PRO A 200 1.47 -3.21 7.59
CA PRO A 200 2.67 -3.79 8.21
C PRO A 200 3.38 -4.85 7.35
N ASP A 201 3.04 -4.97 6.07
CA ASP A 201 3.53 -6.03 5.17
C ASP A 201 4.97 -5.84 4.68
N GLN A 202 5.55 -4.65 4.83
CA GLN A 202 6.94 -4.41 4.44
C GLN A 202 7.93 -4.88 5.50
N THR A 203 9.05 -5.44 5.03
CA THR A 203 10.13 -5.94 5.90
C THR A 203 10.87 -4.77 6.56
N VAL A 204 10.84 -4.73 7.88
CA VAL A 204 11.58 -3.79 8.72
C VAL A 204 12.46 -4.58 9.66
N ARG A 205 13.75 -4.26 9.74
CA ARG A 205 14.64 -4.83 10.76
C ARG A 205 14.43 -4.07 12.08
N SER A 206 13.85 -4.73 13.05
CA SER A 206 13.62 -4.19 14.40
C SER A 206 13.63 -5.33 15.43
N LYS A 207 13.70 -5.00 16.70
CA LYS A 207 13.57 -5.98 17.80
C LYS A 207 12.18 -6.65 17.86
N GLN A 208 11.21 -6.12 17.13
CA GLN A 208 9.83 -6.64 17.05
C GLN A 208 9.57 -7.44 15.78
N SER A 209 10.59 -7.63 14.95
CA SER A 209 10.45 -8.36 13.71
C SER A 209 10.80 -9.83 13.92
N VAL A 210 9.95 -10.70 13.42
CA VAL A 210 10.06 -12.15 13.51
C VAL A 210 9.96 -12.78 12.12
N MET A 211 10.49 -13.97 11.96
CA MET A 211 10.36 -14.74 10.73
C MET A 211 8.97 -15.37 10.69
N ILE A 212 8.18 -15.03 9.69
CA ILE A 212 6.85 -15.59 9.44
C ILE A 212 6.81 -16.12 8.01
N SER A 213 6.10 -17.21 7.80
CA SER A 213 5.87 -17.74 6.46
C SER A 213 5.03 -16.75 5.65
N PHE A 214 5.51 -16.39 4.47
CA PHE A 214 4.79 -15.64 3.46
C PHE A 214 4.83 -16.43 2.15
N PHE A 215 3.69 -16.96 1.73
CA PHE A 215 3.57 -17.93 0.63
C PHE A 215 4.48 -19.17 0.79
N GLY A 216 4.62 -19.66 2.02
CA GLY A 216 5.50 -20.81 2.33
C GLY A 216 6.96 -20.42 2.57
N GLU A 217 7.39 -19.21 2.24
CA GLU A 217 8.76 -18.74 2.34
C GLU A 217 8.99 -17.88 3.58
N PRO A 218 10.07 -18.05 4.35
CA PRO A 218 10.35 -17.25 5.52
C PRO A 218 10.62 -15.78 5.15
N ALA A 219 9.82 -14.89 5.72
CA ALA A 219 9.91 -13.44 5.51
C ALA A 219 9.92 -12.70 6.85
N LEU A 220 10.85 -11.76 7.00
CA LEU A 220 10.94 -10.93 8.20
C LEU A 220 9.74 -9.97 8.27
N THR A 221 8.89 -10.14 9.28
CA THR A 221 7.63 -9.40 9.43
C THR A 221 7.57 -8.76 10.82
N ASN A 222 7.03 -7.54 10.89
CA ASN A 222 6.95 -6.78 12.13
C ASN A 222 5.62 -7.07 12.87
N THR A 223 5.70 -7.33 14.17
CA THR A 223 4.54 -7.60 15.05
C THR A 223 3.95 -6.34 15.68
N ALA A 224 4.32 -5.15 15.20
CA ALA A 224 3.94 -3.88 15.83
C ALA A 224 2.43 -3.63 15.83
N SER A 225 1.69 -4.11 14.82
CA SER A 225 0.23 -3.95 14.75
C SER A 225 -0.49 -4.62 15.92
N SER A 226 -0.11 -5.86 16.26
CA SER A 226 -0.67 -6.58 17.40
C SER A 226 -0.35 -5.87 18.73
N LYS A 227 0.92 -5.47 18.93
CA LYS A 227 1.32 -4.75 20.14
C LYS A 227 0.63 -3.40 20.29
N LEU A 228 0.47 -2.67 19.21
CA LEU A 228 -0.26 -1.40 19.20
C LEU A 228 -1.74 -1.61 19.52
N ALA A 229 -2.36 -2.63 18.92
CA ALA A 229 -3.75 -3.01 19.21
C ALA A 229 -3.94 -3.35 20.69
N LYS A 230 -3.05 -4.17 21.26
CA LYS A 230 -3.09 -4.54 22.68
C LYS A 230 -2.97 -3.34 23.59
N LEU A 231 -2.02 -2.43 23.30
CA LEU A 231 -1.80 -1.20 24.08
C LEU A 231 -3.04 -0.28 24.09
N CYS A 232 -3.72 -0.17 22.95
CA CYS A 232 -4.86 0.74 22.77
C CYS A 232 -6.22 0.05 22.92
N LYS A 233 -6.25 -1.26 23.23
CA LYS A 233 -7.48 -2.10 23.21
C LYS A 233 -8.24 -1.96 21.88
N ALA A 234 -7.50 -1.85 20.79
CA ALA A 234 -8.06 -1.66 19.47
C ALA A 234 -8.34 -2.99 18.77
N ILE A 235 -9.42 -3.03 18.01
CA ILE A 235 -9.70 -4.13 17.08
C ILE A 235 -8.96 -3.94 15.77
N ALA A 236 -8.75 -5.01 15.02
CA ALA A 236 -8.20 -4.95 13.67
C ALA A 236 -9.25 -5.32 12.63
N ILE A 237 -9.42 -4.46 11.63
CA ILE A 237 -10.31 -4.68 10.49
C ILE A 237 -9.47 -4.68 9.24
N PRO A 238 -9.26 -5.84 8.58
CA PRO A 238 -8.54 -5.90 7.31
C PRO A 238 -9.38 -5.30 6.18
N TRP A 239 -8.73 -4.60 5.26
CA TRP A 239 -9.39 -4.01 4.11
C TRP A 239 -8.46 -3.92 2.92
N PHE A 240 -9.02 -4.06 1.71
CA PHE A 240 -8.23 -4.10 0.49
C PHE A 240 -8.97 -3.43 -0.68
N LEU A 241 -8.23 -2.70 -1.51
CA LEU A 241 -8.75 -2.14 -2.75
C LEU A 241 -8.24 -2.93 -3.94
N ARG A 242 -9.15 -3.33 -4.82
CA ARG A 242 -8.85 -4.03 -6.06
C ARG A 242 -9.37 -3.23 -7.25
N ARG A 243 -8.53 -2.99 -8.23
CA ARG A 243 -8.92 -2.48 -9.56
C ARG A 243 -9.51 -3.62 -10.37
N LEU A 244 -10.68 -3.37 -10.98
CA LEU A 244 -11.36 -4.36 -11.80
C LEU A 244 -10.83 -4.35 -13.25
N PRO A 245 -10.75 -5.50 -13.93
CA PRO A 245 -10.31 -5.59 -15.33
C PRO A 245 -11.14 -4.75 -16.29
N GLU A 246 -12.46 -4.73 -16.08
CA GLU A 246 -13.44 -3.96 -16.85
C GLU A 246 -13.42 -2.46 -16.54
N GLY A 247 -12.74 -2.07 -15.47
CA GLY A 247 -12.65 -0.71 -14.94
C GLY A 247 -13.45 -0.52 -13.67
N GLY A 248 -13.07 0.51 -12.91
CA GLY A 248 -13.60 0.76 -11.57
C GLY A 248 -12.86 -0.04 -10.49
N TYR A 249 -13.38 0.05 -9.27
CA TYR A 249 -12.72 -0.45 -8.06
C TYR A 249 -13.70 -1.15 -7.14
N VAL A 250 -13.23 -2.17 -6.44
CA VAL A 250 -13.93 -2.80 -5.32
C VAL A 250 -13.04 -2.66 -4.08
N MET A 251 -13.58 -1.99 -3.06
CA MET A 251 -13.01 -1.98 -1.72
C MET A 251 -13.75 -3.03 -0.88
N THR A 252 -13.00 -3.99 -0.37
CA THR A 252 -13.55 -5.03 0.52
C THR A 252 -13.09 -4.75 1.93
N ILE A 253 -14.05 -4.51 2.84
CA ILE A 253 -13.84 -4.40 4.29
C ILE A 253 -14.20 -5.75 4.89
N LEU A 254 -13.21 -6.48 5.38
CA LEU A 254 -13.40 -7.79 5.98
C LEU A 254 -13.99 -7.66 7.40
N PRO A 255 -14.58 -8.72 7.97
CA PRO A 255 -14.90 -8.76 9.38
C PRO A 255 -13.66 -8.47 10.24
N ARG A 256 -13.89 -8.00 11.48
CA ARG A 256 -12.80 -7.86 12.45
C ARG A 256 -12.05 -9.18 12.61
N MET A 257 -10.75 -9.10 12.81
CA MET A 257 -9.96 -10.29 13.10
C MET A 257 -10.38 -10.88 14.45
N GLU A 258 -10.77 -12.15 14.46
CA GLU A 258 -11.15 -12.86 15.68
C GLU A 258 -9.93 -13.09 16.57
N ASN A 259 -10.13 -13.00 17.89
CA ASN A 259 -9.07 -13.15 18.89
C ASN A 259 -7.85 -12.26 18.66
N PHE A 260 -8.05 -11.07 18.09
CA PHE A 260 -7.00 -10.08 17.85
C PHE A 260 -7.29 -8.79 18.66
N PRO A 261 -6.32 -8.24 19.41
CA PRO A 261 -5.00 -8.81 19.66
C PRO A 261 -5.05 -9.93 20.71
N SER A 262 -4.30 -10.99 20.47
CA SER A 262 -4.10 -12.09 21.43
C SER A 262 -2.92 -11.81 22.37
N ASP A 263 -2.56 -12.83 23.20
CA ASP A 263 -1.34 -12.78 24.00
C ASP A 263 -0.07 -13.09 23.20
N ASP A 264 -0.21 -13.69 22.01
CA ASP A 264 0.89 -14.01 21.10
C ASP A 264 0.90 -13.10 19.86
N PRO A 265 1.73 -12.04 19.83
CA PRO A 265 1.84 -11.15 18.68
C PRO A 265 2.35 -11.85 17.40
N VAL A 266 2.96 -13.03 17.53
CA VAL A 266 3.44 -13.80 16.37
C VAL A 266 2.25 -14.49 15.69
N GLU A 267 1.37 -15.12 16.46
CA GLU A 267 0.15 -15.74 15.92
C GLU A 267 -0.78 -14.70 15.31
N ASP A 268 -0.96 -13.54 15.96
CA ASP A 268 -1.70 -12.41 15.40
C ASP A 268 -1.17 -11.99 14.04
N THR A 269 0.16 -11.92 13.92
CA THR A 269 0.80 -11.50 12.66
C THR A 269 0.70 -12.59 11.59
N LYS A 270 0.77 -13.88 11.96
CA LYS A 270 0.51 -14.99 11.03
C LYS A 270 -0.91 -14.94 10.48
N HIS A 271 -1.89 -14.66 11.34
CA HIS A 271 -3.30 -14.53 10.93
C HIS A 271 -3.46 -13.37 9.92
N TYR A 272 -2.89 -12.19 10.21
CA TYR A 272 -2.89 -11.08 9.25
C TYR A 272 -2.21 -11.46 7.92
N VAL A 273 -1.06 -12.13 7.97
CA VAL A 273 -0.32 -12.54 6.77
C VAL A 273 -1.13 -13.52 5.92
N ALA A 274 -1.85 -14.46 6.53
CA ALA A 274 -2.73 -15.39 5.82
C ALA A 274 -3.86 -14.65 5.08
N ILE A 275 -4.49 -13.66 5.72
CA ILE A 275 -5.49 -12.80 5.09
C ILE A 275 -4.87 -12.03 3.91
N LEU A 276 -3.70 -11.44 4.11
CA LEU A 276 -2.99 -10.71 3.05
C LEU A 276 -2.68 -11.60 1.84
N GLU A 277 -2.19 -12.81 2.07
CA GLU A 277 -1.90 -13.78 1.01
C GLU A 277 -3.14 -14.12 0.19
N GLU A 278 -4.29 -14.32 0.85
CA GLU A 278 -5.56 -14.59 0.16
C GLU A 278 -5.92 -13.42 -0.77
N GLN A 279 -5.78 -12.18 -0.31
CA GLN A 279 -6.08 -11.02 -1.12
C GLN A 279 -5.09 -10.84 -2.28
N ILE A 280 -3.81 -11.15 -2.06
CA ILE A 280 -2.81 -11.16 -3.14
C ILE A 280 -3.17 -12.20 -4.20
N ARG A 281 -3.62 -13.41 -3.83
CA ARG A 281 -4.05 -14.44 -4.81
C ARG A 281 -5.23 -14.00 -5.67
N ARG A 282 -6.11 -13.11 -5.17
CA ARG A 282 -7.25 -12.57 -5.93
C ARG A 282 -6.83 -11.57 -7.02
N SER A 283 -5.70 -10.89 -6.85
CA SER A 283 -5.18 -9.89 -7.81
C SER A 283 -3.67 -9.78 -7.69
N PRO A 284 -2.94 -10.86 -8.05
CA PRO A 284 -1.51 -10.94 -7.79
C PRO A 284 -0.71 -9.85 -8.51
N GLU A 285 -1.16 -9.36 -9.65
CA GLU A 285 -0.53 -8.26 -10.40
C GLU A 285 -0.58 -6.92 -9.67
N GLN A 286 -1.47 -6.75 -8.69
CA GLN A 286 -1.68 -5.48 -7.99
C GLN A 286 -0.89 -5.35 -6.68
N TYR A 287 -0.29 -6.42 -6.16
CA TYR A 287 0.60 -6.32 -5.00
C TYR A 287 1.97 -5.77 -5.41
N ILE A 288 2.64 -5.00 -4.53
CA ILE A 288 3.93 -4.36 -4.83
C ILE A 288 5.08 -5.38 -4.77
N TRP A 289 5.33 -6.06 -5.89
CA TRP A 289 6.42 -7.03 -6.03
C TRP A 289 7.81 -6.41 -6.20
N THR A 290 7.92 -5.15 -6.56
CA THR A 290 9.20 -4.46 -6.74
C THR A 290 9.93 -4.16 -5.43
N TYR A 291 9.31 -4.42 -4.28
CA TYR A 291 9.92 -4.30 -2.96
C TYR A 291 10.61 -5.63 -2.58
N ARG A 292 11.83 -5.56 -2.00
CA ARG A 292 12.58 -6.75 -1.54
C ARG A 292 11.96 -7.33 -0.27
N LYS A 293 10.90 -8.12 -0.40
CA LYS A 293 10.12 -8.70 0.70
C LYS A 293 10.96 -9.68 1.54
N PHE A 294 11.81 -10.46 0.91
CA PHE A 294 12.59 -11.53 1.53
C PHE A 294 14.00 -11.13 1.97
N LYS A 295 14.28 -9.83 2.09
CA LYS A 295 15.56 -9.36 2.65
C LYS A 295 15.66 -9.71 4.14
N GLY A 296 16.87 -10.04 4.61
CA GLY A 296 17.13 -10.33 6.02
C GLY A 296 16.66 -11.72 6.47
N ARG A 297 16.61 -12.67 5.55
CA ARG A 297 16.48 -14.10 5.85
C ARG A 297 17.62 -14.56 6.76
N PRO A 298 17.43 -15.67 7.53
CA PRO A 298 18.51 -16.29 8.30
C PRO A 298 19.68 -16.69 7.40
N GLU A 299 20.90 -16.69 7.94
CA GLU A 299 22.13 -17.11 7.21
C GLU A 299 22.08 -18.57 6.73
N SER A 300 21.24 -19.42 7.36
CA SER A 300 20.98 -20.80 6.91
C SER A 300 20.25 -20.90 5.56
N LEU A 301 19.67 -19.79 5.07
CA LEU A 301 19.01 -19.74 3.78
C LEU A 301 19.80 -18.82 2.81
N PRO A 302 19.86 -19.15 1.52
CA PRO A 302 20.49 -18.28 0.55
C PRO A 302 19.79 -16.91 0.51
N ASP A 303 20.57 -15.84 0.31
CA ASP A 303 19.99 -14.52 0.09
C ASP A 303 19.07 -14.58 -1.16
N ALA A 304 17.82 -14.20 -0.96
CA ALA A 304 16.82 -14.22 -2.03
C ALA A 304 17.20 -13.35 -3.24
N TYR A 305 18.10 -12.39 -3.06
CA TYR A 305 18.43 -11.35 -4.05
C TYR A 305 19.92 -11.36 -4.45
N THR A 306 20.63 -12.46 -4.19
CA THR A 306 22.02 -12.63 -4.67
C THR A 306 22.08 -12.32 -6.16
N ASN A 307 23.10 -11.55 -6.58
CA ASN A 307 23.34 -11.09 -7.95
C ASN A 307 22.38 -10.03 -8.53
N LEU A 308 21.30 -9.65 -7.85
CA LEU A 308 20.44 -8.56 -8.35
C LEU A 308 21.08 -7.17 -8.20
N ASP A 309 22.03 -7.00 -7.29
CA ASP A 309 22.75 -5.73 -7.10
C ASP A 309 23.78 -5.47 -8.22
N ALA A 310 24.19 -6.51 -8.93
CA ALA A 310 25.08 -6.40 -10.09
C ALA A 310 24.35 -5.93 -11.37
N LEU A 311 23.02 -5.83 -11.35
CA LEU A 311 22.18 -5.37 -12.48
C LEU A 311 21.98 -3.84 -12.50
N LYS A 312 22.92 -3.09 -11.89
CA LYS A 312 22.88 -1.62 -11.85
C LYS A 312 23.23 -1.00 -13.19
#